data_cc90a00b0e6342c44d38358d3471c5ca
#
_entry.id   cc90a00b0e6342c44d38358d3471c5ca
#
_cell.length_a   1.000
_cell.length_b   1.000
_cell.length_c   1.000
_cell.angle_alpha   90.00
_cell.angle_beta   90.00
_cell.angle_gamma   90.00
#
_symmetry.space_group_name_H-M   'P 1'
#
loop_
_entity.id
_entity.type
_entity.pdbx_description
1 polymer ?
#
loop_
_entity_poly.entity_id
_entity_poly.type
_entity_poly.pdbx_seq_one_letter_code
_entity_poly.pdbx_strand_id
1 'polypeptide(L)'
;MKISDQIGLAVTNLSRRKGRTALTVVGVVVGICAVIVMISMGIAESHNNDEMLKNMGGLTKIEVYNYGSQNINGQEVKLDNEAVQRFRKIDHVTAVTPYYQPDLNLYVEAGKNNRYRASYVWSVLGLDPDTMPLLDNKLESGDWPKSGVNYGKDVIPVVVGKEFLYQFEDTRRSQNSSKRQRWSGETDANGNQLPPFVDATKDTFTLTLTNGDTESPKTQSYKLKIVGVVSEESEDYMLQYGITFRLNDLLMLSEAYSKLAKTNFNPKKVTYNEVYIKVDDIKNVDKICDTLKEEGYQISSMVDYRKQMQQQTAQRQLRLAGLAAISLFVAALNIANTMTMAIYERTREIGVMKVLGCEIGNIRRMFLIESGMIGFIGGVAGTI
;
A
#
# COMPACT_ATOMS: atom_id res chain seq x y z
N MET A 1 -16.54 -49.24 -37.14
CA MET A 1 -17.55 -48.77 -36.15
C MET A 1 -17.70 -47.27 -36.24
N LYS A 2 -18.92 -46.75 -36.29
CA LYS A 2 -19.14 -45.29 -36.22
C LYS A 2 -18.86 -44.77 -34.82
N ILE A 3 -18.45 -43.52 -34.69
CA ILE A 3 -18.12 -42.90 -33.38
C ILE A 3 -19.37 -42.88 -32.46
N SER A 4 -20.56 -42.65 -33.02
CA SER A 4 -21.83 -42.71 -32.29
C SER A 4 -22.06 -44.04 -31.57
N ASP A 5 -21.71 -45.17 -32.27
CA ASP A 5 -21.89 -46.51 -31.73
C ASP A 5 -20.89 -46.78 -30.58
N GLN A 6 -19.67 -46.22 -30.71
CA GLN A 6 -18.65 -46.33 -29.66
C GLN A 6 -19.04 -45.55 -28.38
N ILE A 7 -19.65 -44.37 -28.54
CA ILE A 7 -20.16 -43.58 -27.42
C ILE A 7 -21.33 -44.30 -26.74
N GLY A 8 -22.28 -44.82 -27.53
CA GLY A 8 -23.43 -45.60 -27.01
C GLY A 8 -23.01 -46.83 -26.18
N LEU A 9 -22.00 -47.56 -26.69
CA LEU A 9 -21.41 -48.70 -25.97
C LEU A 9 -20.70 -48.24 -24.70
N ALA A 10 -19.94 -47.14 -24.72
CA ALA A 10 -19.28 -46.62 -23.56
C ALA A 10 -20.28 -46.22 -22.43
N VAL A 11 -21.38 -45.51 -22.79
CA VAL A 11 -22.46 -45.18 -21.84
C VAL A 11 -23.07 -46.42 -21.22
N THR A 12 -23.40 -47.43 -22.04
CA THR A 12 -23.98 -48.67 -21.57
C THR A 12 -23.03 -49.42 -20.64
N ASN A 13 -21.73 -49.43 -20.95
CA ASN A 13 -20.71 -50.09 -20.13
C ASN A 13 -20.53 -49.40 -18.78
N LEU A 14 -20.50 -48.07 -18.76
CA LEU A 14 -20.40 -47.29 -17.50
C LEU A 14 -21.63 -47.51 -16.61
N SER A 15 -22.84 -47.66 -17.20
CA SER A 15 -24.08 -47.89 -16.46
C SER A 15 -24.20 -49.28 -15.86
N ARG A 16 -23.51 -50.28 -16.40
CA ARG A 16 -23.52 -51.66 -15.88
C ARG A 16 -22.77 -51.85 -14.59
N ARG A 17 -21.80 -50.98 -14.30
CA ARG A 17 -20.91 -51.04 -13.09
C ARG A 17 -20.93 -49.78 -12.27
N LYS A 18 -22.15 -49.35 -11.89
CA LYS A 18 -22.42 -48.05 -11.23
C LYS A 18 -21.50 -47.73 -10.04
N GLY A 19 -21.22 -48.70 -9.15
CA GLY A 19 -20.40 -48.45 -7.95
C GLY A 19 -18.95 -48.11 -8.26
N ARG A 20 -18.31 -48.83 -9.20
CA ARG A 20 -16.93 -48.57 -9.58
C ARG A 20 -16.82 -47.26 -10.37
N THR A 21 -17.70 -47.03 -11.29
CA THR A 21 -17.76 -45.78 -12.06
C THR A 21 -17.97 -44.58 -11.15
N ALA A 22 -18.90 -44.68 -10.18
CA ALA A 22 -19.14 -43.62 -9.19
C ALA A 22 -17.90 -43.33 -8.37
N LEU A 23 -17.20 -44.34 -7.85
CA LEU A 23 -15.99 -44.17 -7.05
C LEU A 23 -14.86 -43.49 -7.86
N THR A 24 -14.71 -43.87 -9.14
CA THR A 24 -13.71 -43.27 -10.01
C THR A 24 -14.06 -41.81 -10.35
N VAL A 25 -15.35 -41.53 -10.64
CA VAL A 25 -15.86 -40.17 -10.87
C VAL A 25 -15.63 -39.29 -9.65
N VAL A 26 -15.94 -39.76 -8.44
CA VAL A 26 -15.66 -39.02 -7.19
C VAL A 26 -14.18 -38.67 -7.07
N GLY A 27 -13.28 -39.60 -7.38
CA GLY A 27 -11.85 -39.33 -7.35
C GLY A 27 -11.43 -38.24 -8.35
N VAL A 28 -12.04 -38.21 -9.54
CA VAL A 28 -11.80 -37.16 -10.53
C VAL A 28 -12.41 -35.82 -10.10
N VAL A 29 -13.62 -35.83 -9.55
CA VAL A 29 -14.29 -34.63 -9.01
C VAL A 29 -13.41 -33.96 -7.97
N VAL A 30 -12.91 -34.73 -6.98
CA VAL A 30 -12.02 -34.19 -5.93
C VAL A 30 -10.76 -33.55 -6.53
N GLY A 31 -10.14 -34.20 -7.54
CA GLY A 31 -8.97 -33.66 -8.23
C GLY A 31 -9.26 -32.35 -8.94
N ILE A 32 -10.39 -32.25 -9.63
CA ILE A 32 -10.79 -31.05 -10.38
C ILE A 32 -11.21 -29.92 -9.44
N CYS A 33 -12.01 -30.21 -8.39
CA CYS A 33 -12.34 -29.23 -7.37
C CYS A 33 -11.09 -28.62 -6.74
N ALA A 34 -10.07 -29.43 -6.44
CA ALA A 34 -8.81 -28.92 -5.89
C ALA A 34 -8.13 -27.91 -6.85
N VAL A 35 -8.13 -28.19 -8.15
CA VAL A 35 -7.57 -27.28 -9.17
C VAL A 35 -8.38 -26.00 -9.26
N ILE A 36 -9.70 -26.07 -9.28
CA ILE A 36 -10.58 -24.90 -9.39
C ILE A 36 -10.43 -24.01 -8.17
N VAL A 37 -10.45 -24.58 -6.96
CA VAL A 37 -10.24 -23.83 -5.72
C VAL A 37 -8.87 -23.13 -5.72
N MET A 38 -7.83 -23.82 -6.18
CA MET A 38 -6.50 -23.24 -6.30
C MET A 38 -6.46 -22.04 -7.26
N ILE A 39 -7.05 -22.17 -8.46
CA ILE A 39 -7.09 -21.09 -9.45
C ILE A 39 -7.90 -19.92 -8.90
N SER A 40 -9.09 -20.19 -8.33
CA SER A 40 -9.95 -19.17 -7.74
C SER A 40 -9.26 -18.42 -6.59
N MET A 41 -8.54 -19.13 -5.74
CA MET A 41 -7.77 -18.57 -4.64
C MET A 41 -6.62 -17.69 -5.16
N GLY A 42 -5.93 -18.12 -6.20
CA GLY A 42 -4.87 -17.35 -6.85
C GLY A 42 -5.36 -16.04 -7.46
N ILE A 43 -6.52 -16.07 -8.14
CA ILE A 43 -7.16 -14.87 -8.70
C ILE A 43 -7.62 -13.92 -7.59
N ALA A 44 -8.27 -14.44 -6.56
CA ALA A 44 -8.74 -13.65 -5.41
C ALA A 44 -7.58 -12.98 -4.66
N GLU A 45 -6.48 -13.70 -4.43
CA GLU A 45 -5.28 -13.16 -3.78
C GLU A 45 -4.63 -12.06 -4.63
N SER A 46 -4.53 -12.24 -5.94
CA SER A 46 -4.03 -11.21 -6.85
C SER A 46 -4.89 -9.94 -6.80
N HIS A 47 -6.21 -10.11 -6.85
CA HIS A 47 -7.15 -8.98 -6.79
C HIS A 47 -7.06 -8.24 -5.44
N ASN A 48 -7.03 -8.97 -4.32
CA ASN A 48 -6.89 -8.38 -2.99
C ASN A 48 -5.57 -7.63 -2.84
N ASN A 49 -4.48 -8.17 -3.40
CA ASN A 49 -3.18 -7.49 -3.39
C ASN A 49 -3.21 -6.19 -4.20
N ASP A 50 -3.87 -6.21 -5.38
CA ASP A 50 -4.01 -5.01 -6.22
C ASP A 50 -4.91 -3.95 -5.53
N GLU A 51 -5.98 -4.35 -4.86
CA GLU A 51 -6.81 -3.44 -4.07
C GLU A 51 -6.06 -2.90 -2.85
N MET A 52 -5.34 -3.75 -2.12
CA MET A 52 -4.52 -3.33 -0.99
C MET A 52 -3.48 -2.29 -1.43
N LEU A 53 -2.76 -2.55 -2.54
CA LEU A 53 -1.78 -1.63 -3.09
C LEU A 53 -2.42 -0.29 -3.52
N LYS A 54 -3.62 -0.32 -4.12
CA LYS A 54 -4.36 0.90 -4.47
C LYS A 54 -4.78 1.69 -3.24
N ASN A 55 -5.25 1.00 -2.19
CA ASN A 55 -5.71 1.61 -0.96
C ASN A 55 -4.56 2.13 -0.09
N MET A 56 -3.37 1.56 -0.19
CA MET A 56 -2.17 2.05 0.51
C MET A 56 -1.67 3.39 -0.03
N GLY A 57 -2.25 3.92 -1.11
CA GLY A 57 -1.80 5.17 -1.73
C GLY A 57 -0.37 5.08 -2.25
N GLY A 58 0.11 6.11 -2.89
CA GLY A 58 1.53 6.27 -3.16
C GLY A 58 2.19 5.27 -4.11
N LEU A 59 1.43 4.46 -4.88
CA LEU A 59 2.02 3.56 -5.89
C LEU A 59 2.89 4.28 -6.93
N THR A 60 2.63 5.56 -7.13
CA THR A 60 3.38 6.45 -8.01
C THR A 60 4.25 7.43 -7.24
N LYS A 61 4.39 7.26 -5.91
CA LYS A 61 5.22 8.08 -5.04
C LYS A 61 6.57 7.39 -4.83
N ILE A 62 7.65 8.14 -4.97
CA ILE A 62 9.01 7.74 -4.63
C ILE A 62 9.49 8.68 -3.52
N GLU A 63 10.00 8.12 -2.46
CA GLU A 63 10.64 8.85 -1.36
C GLU A 63 12.15 8.73 -1.50
N VAL A 64 12.82 9.86 -1.57
CA VAL A 64 14.27 9.95 -1.69
C VAL A 64 14.80 10.50 -0.38
N TYR A 65 15.68 9.76 0.29
CA TYR A 65 16.24 10.13 1.59
C TYR A 65 17.63 10.74 1.46
N ASN A 66 17.90 11.73 2.30
CA ASN A 66 19.25 12.28 2.42
C ASN A 66 20.19 11.32 3.17
N TYR A 67 19.65 10.63 4.19
CA TYR A 67 20.42 9.70 5.02
C TYR A 67 20.86 8.46 4.21
N GLY A 68 22.15 8.17 4.25
CA GLY A 68 22.71 7.00 3.57
C GLY A 68 22.87 7.13 2.06
N SER A 69 22.55 8.29 1.47
CA SER A 69 22.75 8.55 0.05
C SER A 69 24.24 8.75 -0.26
N GLN A 70 24.80 7.86 -1.06
CA GLN A 70 26.22 7.88 -1.44
C GLN A 70 26.36 7.53 -2.91
N ASN A 71 27.25 8.24 -3.62
CA ASN A 71 27.59 7.90 -4.99
C ASN A 71 28.49 6.64 -5.06
N ILE A 72 28.77 6.17 -6.27
CA ILE A 72 29.61 4.98 -6.54
C ILE A 72 31.01 5.09 -5.88
N ASN A 73 31.49 6.30 -5.63
CA ASN A 73 32.80 6.55 -5.01
C ASN A 73 32.69 6.69 -3.46
N GLY A 74 31.54 6.41 -2.86
CA GLY A 74 31.31 6.53 -1.43
C GLY A 74 31.19 7.98 -0.92
N GLN A 75 31.06 8.96 -1.83
CA GLN A 75 30.82 10.36 -1.46
C GLN A 75 29.34 10.57 -1.16
N GLU A 76 29.05 11.33 -0.12
CA GLU A 76 27.68 11.70 0.25
C GLU A 76 27.02 12.51 -0.88
N VAL A 77 25.82 12.08 -1.28
CA VAL A 77 24.98 12.77 -2.27
C VAL A 77 23.93 13.56 -1.51
N LYS A 78 23.91 14.89 -1.70
CA LYS A 78 23.04 15.79 -0.95
C LYS A 78 21.72 16.00 -1.66
N LEU A 79 20.64 16.03 -0.88
CA LEU A 79 19.33 16.48 -1.32
C LEU A 79 19.21 18.01 -1.11
N ASP A 80 19.70 18.76 -2.06
CA ASP A 80 19.64 20.21 -2.09
C ASP A 80 18.71 20.73 -3.20
N ASN A 81 18.65 22.05 -3.36
CA ASN A 81 17.84 22.68 -4.39
C ASN A 81 18.25 22.24 -5.83
N GLU A 82 19.52 21.93 -6.05
CA GLU A 82 19.99 21.46 -7.36
C GLU A 82 19.48 20.05 -7.65
N ALA A 83 19.50 19.16 -6.65
CA ALA A 83 18.91 17.83 -6.75
C ALA A 83 17.41 17.91 -7.05
N VAL A 84 16.66 18.74 -6.33
CA VAL A 84 15.22 18.95 -6.59
C VAL A 84 14.96 19.41 -8.02
N GLN A 85 15.78 20.37 -8.55
CA GLN A 85 15.63 20.82 -9.92
C GLN A 85 16.01 19.76 -10.96
N ARG A 86 16.96 18.86 -10.67
CA ARG A 86 17.27 17.72 -11.52
C ARG A 86 16.10 16.74 -11.56
N PHE A 87 15.53 16.40 -10.40
CA PHE A 87 14.39 15.48 -10.31
C PHE A 87 13.16 15.97 -11.07
N ARG A 88 12.89 17.29 -11.05
CA ARG A 88 11.81 17.90 -11.84
C ARG A 88 11.97 17.77 -13.36
N LYS A 89 13.19 17.50 -13.85
CA LYS A 89 13.50 17.31 -15.28
C LYS A 89 13.48 15.87 -15.73
N ILE A 90 13.30 14.93 -14.82
CA ILE A 90 13.19 13.51 -15.17
C ILE A 90 11.86 13.29 -15.90
N ASP A 91 11.90 12.60 -17.03
CA ASP A 91 10.72 12.26 -17.79
C ASP A 91 9.73 11.47 -16.93
N HIS A 92 8.43 11.70 -17.10
CA HIS A 92 7.34 11.08 -16.34
C HIS A 92 7.22 11.53 -14.87
N VAL A 93 8.04 12.44 -14.38
CA VAL A 93 7.87 13.07 -13.07
C VAL A 93 6.85 14.20 -13.18
N THR A 94 5.78 14.13 -12.40
CA THR A 94 4.68 15.12 -12.39
C THR A 94 4.81 16.13 -11.28
N ALA A 95 5.40 15.75 -10.15
CA ALA A 95 5.65 16.65 -9.02
C ALA A 95 6.89 16.22 -8.24
N VAL A 96 7.60 17.20 -7.72
CA VAL A 96 8.73 17.00 -6.79
C VAL A 96 8.56 17.96 -5.64
N THR A 97 8.43 17.44 -4.43
CA THR A 97 8.30 18.25 -3.23
C THR A 97 9.43 17.94 -2.26
N PRO A 98 10.26 18.92 -1.91
CA PRO A 98 11.22 18.77 -0.84
C PRO A 98 10.48 18.71 0.51
N TYR A 99 10.90 17.82 1.38
CA TYR A 99 10.40 17.61 2.73
C TYR A 99 11.42 18.20 3.70
N TYR A 100 11.13 19.40 4.17
CA TYR A 100 12.03 20.16 5.03
C TYR A 100 11.54 20.12 6.46
N GLN A 101 12.32 19.52 7.33
CA GLN A 101 12.03 19.39 8.77
C GLN A 101 13.18 19.95 9.60
N PRO A 102 13.18 21.24 9.88
CA PRO A 102 14.19 21.87 10.73
C PRO A 102 13.95 21.57 12.21
N ASP A 103 15.04 21.50 12.96
CA ASP A 103 15.00 21.47 14.42
C ASP A 103 14.85 22.90 14.96
N LEU A 104 13.64 23.27 15.35
CA LEU A 104 13.29 24.60 15.85
C LEU A 104 12.73 24.50 17.27
N ASN A 105 13.29 25.30 18.18
CA ASN A 105 12.67 25.47 19.48
C ASN A 105 11.48 26.43 19.39
N LEU A 106 10.28 25.87 19.43
CA LEU A 106 9.05 26.65 19.31
C LEU A 106 7.93 26.05 20.17
N TYR A 107 6.95 26.88 20.45
CA TYR A 107 5.66 26.46 21.00
C TYR A 107 4.53 27.21 20.30
N VAL A 108 3.33 26.66 20.40
CA VAL A 108 2.13 27.29 19.81
C VAL A 108 1.13 27.56 20.90
N GLU A 109 0.60 28.78 20.93
CA GLU A 109 -0.46 29.20 21.84
C GLU A 109 -1.75 29.43 21.06
N ALA A 110 -2.88 29.16 21.73
CA ALA A 110 -4.18 29.32 21.13
C ALA A 110 -5.25 29.76 22.13
N GLY A 111 -6.36 30.23 21.56
CA GLY A 111 -7.53 30.63 22.30
C GLY A 111 -7.43 32.01 22.96
N LYS A 112 -8.49 32.42 23.67
CA LYS A 112 -8.55 33.74 24.31
C LYS A 112 -7.47 33.90 25.41
N ASN A 113 -6.62 34.92 25.28
CA ASN A 113 -5.50 35.20 26.19
C ASN A 113 -4.48 34.05 26.24
N ASN A 114 -4.21 33.38 25.14
CA ASN A 114 -3.23 32.31 25.02
C ASN A 114 -3.39 31.22 26.10
N ARG A 115 -4.65 30.87 26.38
CA ARG A 115 -4.98 29.91 27.44
C ARG A 115 -4.42 28.52 27.17
N TYR A 116 -4.40 28.12 25.92
CA TYR A 116 -3.98 26.80 25.51
C TYR A 116 -2.60 26.87 24.88
N ARG A 117 -1.72 25.92 25.23
CA ARG A 117 -0.34 25.87 24.73
C ARG A 117 0.02 24.45 24.33
N ALA A 118 0.57 24.31 23.13
CA ALA A 118 1.33 23.15 22.71
C ALA A 118 2.81 23.46 22.92
N SER A 119 3.36 23.00 24.04
CA SER A 119 4.76 23.26 24.45
C SER A 119 5.74 22.44 23.64
N TYR A 120 5.30 21.35 23.07
CA TYR A 120 6.03 20.49 22.15
C TYR A 120 5.19 20.28 20.90
N VAL A 121 5.79 20.45 19.73
CA VAL A 121 5.17 20.19 18.44
C VAL A 121 5.90 19.01 17.83
N TRP A 122 5.19 17.91 17.66
CA TRP A 122 5.77 16.64 17.19
C TRP A 122 6.51 16.76 15.87
N SER A 123 5.92 17.48 14.91
CA SER A 123 6.49 17.66 13.58
C SER A 123 6.24 19.07 13.06
N VAL A 124 7.28 19.65 12.49
CA VAL A 124 7.22 20.96 11.81
C VAL A 124 7.76 20.76 10.41
N LEU A 125 6.88 20.84 9.42
CA LEU A 125 7.18 20.49 8.05
C LEU A 125 7.06 21.68 7.11
N GLY A 126 7.99 21.77 6.15
CA GLY A 126 7.92 22.68 5.02
C GLY A 126 7.78 21.91 3.72
N LEU A 127 6.68 22.14 3.02
CA LEU A 127 6.40 21.50 1.74
C LEU A 127 6.17 22.59 0.66
N ASP A 128 6.40 22.22 -0.60
CA ASP A 128 6.06 23.07 -1.73
C ASP A 128 4.53 23.12 -1.88
N PRO A 129 3.90 24.31 -1.73
CA PRO A 129 2.44 24.44 -1.72
C PRO A 129 1.77 23.99 -3.02
N ASP A 130 2.46 24.12 -4.15
CA ASP A 130 1.92 23.77 -5.47
C ASP A 130 1.92 22.23 -5.69
N THR A 131 2.70 21.49 -4.90
CA THR A 131 2.83 20.04 -4.99
C THR A 131 2.16 19.28 -3.85
N MET A 132 1.82 19.95 -2.75
CA MET A 132 1.10 19.35 -1.62
C MET A 132 -0.17 18.57 -2.02
N PRO A 133 -1.05 19.13 -2.89
CA PRO A 133 -2.27 18.43 -3.31
C PRO A 133 -2.00 17.16 -4.11
N LEU A 134 -0.81 17.03 -4.71
CA LEU A 134 -0.42 15.91 -5.57
C LEU A 134 0.12 14.72 -4.79
N LEU A 135 0.32 14.85 -3.48
CA LEU A 135 0.85 13.80 -2.60
C LEU A 135 -0.23 12.83 -2.07
N ASP A 136 -1.46 12.90 -2.61
CA ASP A 136 -2.59 12.05 -2.24
C ASP A 136 -3.00 12.13 -0.75
N ASN A 137 -2.54 13.18 -0.02
CA ASN A 137 -2.93 13.40 1.36
C ASN A 137 -4.32 14.02 1.44
N LYS A 138 -5.23 13.41 2.17
CA LYS A 138 -6.61 13.88 2.33
C LYS A 138 -6.71 14.94 3.42
N LEU A 139 -7.42 16.01 3.14
CA LEU A 139 -7.85 16.98 4.13
C LEU A 139 -9.24 16.60 4.69
N GLU A 140 -9.44 16.71 5.99
CA GLU A 140 -10.75 16.62 6.63
C GLU A 140 -11.56 17.90 6.38
N SER A 141 -10.88 19.05 6.38
CA SER A 141 -11.51 20.36 6.15
C SER A 141 -10.50 21.38 5.62
N GLY A 142 -11.02 22.41 4.95
CA GLY A 142 -10.22 23.52 4.41
C GLY A 142 -9.52 23.17 3.11
N ASP A 143 -8.41 23.84 2.85
CA ASP A 143 -7.64 23.76 1.59
C ASP A 143 -6.13 23.77 1.90
N TRP A 144 -5.32 23.31 0.94
CA TRP A 144 -3.87 23.50 0.99
C TRP A 144 -3.52 24.98 0.80
N PRO A 145 -2.48 25.52 1.51
CA PRO A 145 -2.06 26.89 1.34
C PRO A 145 -1.50 27.09 -0.07
N LYS A 146 -1.93 28.14 -0.75
CA LYS A 146 -1.54 28.41 -2.16
C LYS A 146 -0.30 29.30 -2.23
N SER A 147 0.53 29.06 -3.24
CA SER A 147 1.68 29.90 -3.56
C SER A 147 1.22 31.32 -3.92
N GLY A 148 1.96 32.34 -3.49
CA GLY A 148 1.70 33.76 -3.83
C GLY A 148 0.43 34.38 -3.21
N VAL A 149 -0.39 33.62 -2.47
CA VAL A 149 -1.57 34.15 -1.81
C VAL A 149 -1.16 34.80 -0.49
N ASN A 150 -1.62 36.06 -0.29
CA ASN A 150 -1.43 36.79 0.97
C ASN A 150 -2.63 36.51 1.92
N TYR A 151 -2.37 35.92 3.07
CA TYR A 151 -3.38 35.58 4.08
C TYR A 151 -3.56 36.66 5.15
N GLY A 152 -2.82 37.77 5.06
CA GLY A 152 -2.84 38.90 5.97
C GLY A 152 -1.43 39.39 6.32
N LYS A 153 -1.34 40.58 6.87
CA LYS A 153 -0.05 41.12 7.31
C LYS A 153 0.49 40.31 8.49
N ASP A 154 1.69 39.78 8.36
CA ASP A 154 2.38 38.98 9.39
C ASP A 154 1.60 37.69 9.81
N VAL A 155 0.80 37.15 8.87
CA VAL A 155 0.03 35.91 9.08
C VAL A 155 0.61 34.79 8.20
N ILE A 156 0.99 33.70 8.83
CA ILE A 156 1.53 32.51 8.15
C ILE A 156 0.41 31.47 8.00
N PRO A 157 0.03 31.09 6.76
CA PRO A 157 -0.94 30.02 6.54
C PRO A 157 -0.31 28.66 6.83
N VAL A 158 -1.03 27.80 7.54
CA VAL A 158 -0.59 26.45 7.89
C VAL A 158 -1.71 25.43 7.70
N VAL A 159 -1.33 24.21 7.41
CA VAL A 159 -2.18 23.04 7.54
C VAL A 159 -1.73 22.29 8.78
N VAL A 160 -2.66 21.78 9.57
CA VAL A 160 -2.35 21.02 10.77
C VAL A 160 -2.96 19.63 10.71
N GLY A 161 -2.32 18.68 11.35
CA GLY A 161 -2.91 17.39 11.57
C GLY A 161 -4.03 17.46 12.61
N LYS A 162 -5.01 16.59 12.53
CA LYS A 162 -6.07 16.50 13.53
C LYS A 162 -5.51 16.19 14.92
N GLU A 163 -4.52 15.32 14.98
CA GLU A 163 -3.84 14.92 16.21
C GLU A 163 -3.01 16.06 16.83
N PHE A 164 -2.54 17.03 16.02
CA PHE A 164 -1.87 18.21 16.53
C PHE A 164 -2.79 19.04 17.45
N LEU A 165 -4.10 19.11 17.16
CA LEU A 165 -5.03 19.87 17.98
C LEU A 165 -5.20 19.31 19.41
N TYR A 166 -4.87 18.02 19.61
CA TYR A 166 -4.85 17.39 20.94
C TYR A 166 -3.54 17.62 21.71
N GLN A 167 -2.51 18.20 21.11
CA GLN A 167 -1.26 18.53 21.81
C GLN A 167 -1.37 19.77 22.71
N PHE A 168 -2.50 20.49 22.67
CA PHE A 168 -2.70 21.68 23.48
C PHE A 168 -3.12 21.35 24.90
N GLU A 169 -2.41 21.98 25.87
CA GLU A 169 -2.67 21.92 27.29
C GLU A 169 -3.40 23.17 27.77
N ASP A 170 -4.31 23.05 28.75
CA ASP A 170 -4.91 24.18 29.47
C ASP A 170 -3.92 24.70 30.51
N THR A 171 -3.25 25.82 30.22
CA THR A 171 -2.22 26.43 31.08
C THR A 171 -2.73 26.95 32.41
N ARG A 172 -4.06 27.13 32.56
CA ARG A 172 -4.67 27.55 33.82
C ARG A 172 -4.86 26.40 34.80
N ARG A 173 -4.62 25.18 34.40
CA ARG A 173 -4.71 24.00 35.24
C ARG A 173 -3.33 23.64 35.81
N SER A 174 -3.33 23.09 37.01
CA SER A 174 -2.09 22.57 37.62
C SER A 174 -1.44 21.52 36.71
N GLN A 175 -0.10 21.46 36.72
CA GLN A 175 0.69 20.50 35.94
C GLN A 175 0.31 19.05 36.22
N ASN A 176 -0.11 18.75 37.46
CA ASN A 176 -0.50 17.38 37.85
C ASN A 176 -1.99 17.07 37.61
N SER A 177 -2.75 17.97 37.01
CA SER A 177 -4.17 17.74 36.74
C SER A 177 -4.37 16.88 35.49
N SER A 178 -5.07 15.75 35.61
CA SER A 178 -5.46 14.91 34.48
C SER A 178 -6.35 15.65 33.45
N LYS A 179 -7.01 16.74 33.86
CA LYS A 179 -7.84 17.58 33.00
C LYS A 179 -7.05 18.67 32.28
N ARG A 180 -5.73 18.73 32.47
CA ARG A 180 -4.86 19.70 31.80
C ARG A 180 -4.70 19.38 30.30
N GLN A 181 -4.65 18.10 29.95
CA GLN A 181 -4.47 17.61 28.59
C GLN A 181 -5.65 16.72 28.20
N ARG A 182 -5.90 16.62 26.92
CA ARG A 182 -6.85 15.69 26.32
C ARG A 182 -6.11 14.87 25.27
N TRP A 183 -6.50 13.62 25.17
CA TRP A 183 -5.90 12.70 24.18
C TRP A 183 -6.94 12.36 23.10
N SER A 184 -6.45 12.15 21.90
CA SER A 184 -7.28 11.60 20.84
C SER A 184 -7.83 10.23 21.28
N GLY A 185 -9.14 10.02 21.07
CA GLY A 185 -9.81 8.80 21.53
C GLY A 185 -10.31 8.84 22.98
N GLU A 186 -10.01 9.89 23.80
CA GLU A 186 -10.60 10.06 25.12
C GLU A 186 -12.12 10.32 24.99
N THR A 187 -12.92 9.61 25.80
CA THR A 187 -14.38 9.69 25.75
C THR A 187 -14.97 10.27 27.03
N ASP A 188 -16.14 10.88 26.91
CA ASP A 188 -16.95 11.32 28.04
C ASP A 188 -17.68 10.10 28.70
N ALA A 189 -18.42 10.39 29.77
CA ALA A 189 -19.22 9.37 30.49
C ALA A 189 -20.31 8.70 29.61
N ASN A 190 -20.63 9.28 28.46
CA ASN A 190 -21.63 8.78 27.52
C ASN A 190 -20.98 8.02 26.34
N GLY A 191 -19.64 7.91 26.32
CA GLY A 191 -18.89 7.25 25.24
C GLY A 191 -18.63 8.14 24.02
N ASN A 192 -18.92 9.45 24.07
CA ASN A 192 -18.61 10.37 22.99
C ASN A 192 -17.15 10.83 23.11
N GLN A 193 -16.43 10.89 21.98
CA GLN A 193 -15.09 11.41 21.94
C GLN A 193 -15.04 12.88 22.39
N LEU A 194 -14.12 13.18 23.31
CA LEU A 194 -13.92 14.55 23.75
C LEU A 194 -13.19 15.35 22.66
N PRO A 195 -13.74 16.51 22.25
CA PRO A 195 -13.07 17.35 21.25
C PRO A 195 -11.78 17.94 21.85
N PRO A 196 -10.78 18.32 21.02
CA PRO A 196 -9.61 19.04 21.48
C PRO A 196 -10.00 20.35 22.18
N PHE A 197 -9.09 20.95 22.93
CA PHE A 197 -9.35 22.23 23.61
C PHE A 197 -9.47 23.41 22.65
N VAL A 198 -8.90 23.28 21.45
CA VAL A 198 -8.81 24.33 20.44
C VAL A 198 -9.56 23.97 19.20
N ASP A 199 -10.14 24.96 18.55
CA ASP A 199 -10.87 24.83 17.28
C ASP A 199 -10.06 25.49 16.17
N ALA A 200 -9.67 24.71 15.17
CA ALA A 200 -8.83 25.15 14.06
C ALA A 200 -9.40 26.36 13.29
N THR A 201 -10.73 26.50 13.28
CA THR A 201 -11.43 27.53 12.50
C THR A 201 -11.80 28.78 13.29
N LYS A 202 -11.96 28.65 14.62
CA LYS A 202 -12.48 29.73 15.50
C LYS A 202 -11.42 30.38 16.33
N ASP A 203 -10.38 29.63 16.73
CA ASP A 203 -9.35 30.13 17.60
C ASP A 203 -8.27 30.89 16.84
N THR A 204 -7.59 31.80 17.55
CA THR A 204 -6.38 32.46 17.06
C THR A 204 -5.17 31.68 17.53
N PHE A 205 -4.24 31.45 16.63
CA PHE A 205 -3.02 30.71 16.91
C PHE A 205 -1.79 31.61 16.77
N THR A 206 -0.87 31.48 17.72
CA THR A 206 0.39 32.22 17.74
C THR A 206 1.54 31.24 17.91
N LEU A 207 2.44 31.17 16.94
CA LEU A 207 3.69 30.44 17.03
C LEU A 207 4.76 31.36 17.63
N THR A 208 5.49 30.88 18.62
CA THR A 208 6.60 31.60 19.24
C THR A 208 7.88 30.77 19.12
N LEU A 209 8.85 31.31 18.40
CA LEU A 209 10.21 30.80 18.38
C LEU A 209 10.94 31.24 19.66
N THR A 210 11.79 30.37 20.23
CA THR A 210 12.63 30.68 21.40
C THR A 210 14.06 30.19 21.18
N ASN A 211 15.02 30.92 21.72
CA ASN A 211 16.42 30.51 21.67
C ASN A 211 16.77 29.29 22.54
N GLY A 212 15.78 28.74 23.28
CA GLY A 212 16.00 27.62 24.19
C GLY A 212 16.77 27.95 25.48
N ASP A 213 17.20 29.19 25.65
CA ASP A 213 17.92 29.65 26.84
C ASP A 213 16.91 30.02 27.95
N THR A 214 17.00 29.34 29.10
CA THR A 214 16.11 29.56 30.24
C THR A 214 16.48 30.77 31.06
N GLU A 215 17.77 31.17 31.04
CA GLU A 215 18.26 32.32 31.83
C GLU A 215 18.04 33.66 31.11
N SER A 216 18.09 33.65 29.77
CA SER A 216 17.94 34.85 28.94
C SER A 216 17.08 34.56 27.71
N PRO A 217 15.79 34.27 27.91
CA PRO A 217 14.91 33.84 26.82
C PRO A 217 14.70 34.97 25.80
N LYS A 218 15.02 34.70 24.54
CA LYS A 218 14.66 35.57 23.42
C LYS A 218 13.57 34.88 22.62
N THR A 219 12.53 35.61 22.35
CA THR A 219 11.37 35.06 21.63
C THR A 219 10.96 35.93 20.46
N GLN A 220 10.40 35.32 19.43
CA GLN A 220 9.77 36.03 18.30
C GLN A 220 8.48 35.30 17.94
N SER A 221 7.38 36.04 17.87
CA SER A 221 6.06 35.46 17.69
C SER A 221 5.49 35.80 16.33
N TYR A 222 4.74 34.85 15.74
CA TYR A 222 4.07 34.97 14.46
C TYR A 222 2.62 34.50 14.60
N LYS A 223 1.71 35.18 13.91
CA LYS A 223 0.32 34.75 13.83
C LYS A 223 0.18 33.60 12.84
N LEU A 224 -0.48 32.54 13.23
CA LEU A 224 -0.82 31.43 12.34
C LEU A 224 -2.28 31.52 11.92
N LYS A 225 -2.55 31.15 10.67
CA LYS A 225 -3.89 30.90 10.18
C LYS A 225 -3.97 29.45 9.70
N ILE A 226 -4.73 28.65 10.42
CA ILE A 226 -5.01 27.29 9.97
C ILE A 226 -5.97 27.40 8.77
N VAL A 227 -5.52 26.90 7.62
CA VAL A 227 -6.27 26.94 6.36
C VAL A 227 -6.82 25.57 5.98
N GLY A 228 -6.28 24.50 6.56
CA GLY A 228 -6.74 23.14 6.37
C GLY A 228 -6.36 22.23 7.53
N VAL A 229 -7.07 21.14 7.67
CA VAL A 229 -6.82 20.08 8.66
C VAL A 229 -6.66 18.76 7.93
N VAL A 230 -5.56 18.05 8.17
CA VAL A 230 -5.28 16.73 7.60
C VAL A 230 -6.15 15.69 8.28
N SER A 231 -6.74 14.82 7.47
CA SER A 231 -7.57 13.70 7.95
C SER A 231 -6.75 12.65 8.70
N GLU A 232 -7.37 11.98 9.67
CA GLU A 232 -6.80 10.79 10.33
C GLU A 232 -6.53 9.63 9.35
N GLU A 233 -7.17 9.63 8.18
CA GLU A 233 -6.94 8.64 7.12
C GLU A 233 -5.66 8.90 6.31
N SER A 234 -4.95 10.01 6.53
CA SER A 234 -3.67 10.27 5.88
C SER A 234 -2.63 9.28 6.37
N GLU A 235 -1.89 8.67 5.46
CA GLU A 235 -0.82 7.71 5.80
C GLU A 235 0.46 8.38 6.30
N ASP A 236 0.59 9.68 6.06
CA ASP A 236 1.76 10.44 6.51
C ASP A 236 1.60 10.87 7.97
N TYR A 237 2.26 10.12 8.84
CA TYR A 237 2.25 10.33 10.28
C TYR A 237 2.76 11.72 10.69
N MET A 238 3.75 12.25 9.95
CA MET A 238 4.30 13.58 10.23
C MET A 238 3.28 14.69 9.96
N LEU A 239 2.42 14.49 8.95
CA LEU A 239 1.32 15.41 8.66
C LEU A 239 0.18 15.31 9.66
N GLN A 240 -0.13 14.10 10.17
CA GLN A 240 -1.20 13.90 11.14
C GLN A 240 -0.93 14.57 12.48
N TYR A 241 0.31 14.52 12.96
CA TYR A 241 0.71 15.00 14.28
C TYR A 241 1.40 16.36 14.26
N GLY A 242 1.61 16.95 13.09
CA GLY A 242 2.43 18.13 12.91
C GLY A 242 1.70 19.37 12.41
N ILE A 243 2.53 20.39 12.18
CA ILE A 243 2.18 21.62 11.49
C ILE A 243 2.94 21.65 10.16
N THR A 244 2.19 21.86 9.08
CA THR A 244 2.76 21.97 7.73
C THR A 244 2.69 23.41 7.25
N PHE A 245 3.84 23.94 6.91
CA PHE A 245 4.05 25.27 6.37
C PHE A 245 4.32 25.21 4.87
N ARG A 246 4.11 26.32 4.18
CA ARG A 246 4.77 26.52 2.89
C ARG A 246 6.28 26.54 3.09
N LEU A 247 7.02 25.88 2.21
CA LEU A 247 8.49 25.77 2.33
C LEU A 247 9.16 27.12 2.56
N ASN A 248 8.78 28.14 1.79
CA ASN A 248 9.36 29.48 1.92
C ASN A 248 9.08 30.13 3.30
N ASP A 249 7.89 29.91 3.87
CA ASP A 249 7.55 30.43 5.19
C ASP A 249 8.38 29.71 6.27
N LEU A 250 8.60 28.39 6.16
CA LEU A 250 9.43 27.67 7.12
C LEU A 250 10.91 28.00 6.98
N LEU A 251 11.41 28.27 5.76
CA LEU A 251 12.77 28.77 5.56
C LEU A 251 12.96 30.15 6.21
N MET A 252 11.98 31.06 6.10
CA MET A 252 11.97 32.34 6.79
C MET A 252 11.98 32.17 8.31
N LEU A 253 11.17 31.24 8.87
CA LEU A 253 11.16 30.94 10.30
C LEU A 253 12.50 30.35 10.76
N SER A 254 13.14 29.50 9.96
CA SER A 254 14.46 28.92 10.24
C SER A 254 15.55 30.01 10.25
N GLU A 255 15.47 30.99 9.36
CA GLU A 255 16.38 32.16 9.35
C GLU A 255 16.15 33.03 10.57
N ALA A 256 14.91 33.30 10.97
CA ALA A 256 14.58 34.04 12.17
C ALA A 256 15.08 33.32 13.44
N TYR A 257 14.86 31.99 13.51
CA TYR A 257 15.38 31.18 14.61
C TYR A 257 16.90 31.21 14.70
N SER A 258 17.62 31.12 13.57
CA SER A 258 19.08 31.14 13.55
C SER A 258 19.63 32.46 14.13
N LYS A 259 18.95 33.57 13.88
CA LYS A 259 19.31 34.91 14.49
C LYS A 259 19.08 34.93 16.01
N LEU A 260 17.99 34.29 16.48
CA LEU A 260 17.69 34.15 17.91
C LEU A 260 18.69 33.25 18.62
N ALA A 261 18.97 32.08 18.06
CA ALA A 261 19.85 31.06 18.60
C ALA A 261 21.33 31.32 18.33
N LYS A 262 21.66 32.36 17.55
CA LYS A 262 23.03 32.71 17.13
C LYS A 262 23.72 31.56 16.36
N THR A 263 22.97 30.83 15.53
CA THR A 263 23.48 29.81 14.66
C THR A 263 23.59 30.33 13.22
N ASN A 264 24.32 29.60 12.36
CA ASN A 264 24.44 29.96 10.96
C ASN A 264 23.46 29.16 10.15
N PHE A 265 22.53 29.85 9.51
CA PHE A 265 21.58 29.26 8.56
C PHE A 265 21.63 30.01 7.24
N ASN A 266 21.69 29.29 6.13
CA ASN A 266 21.65 29.88 4.79
C ASN A 266 20.52 29.21 3.98
N PRO A 267 19.42 29.93 3.71
CA PRO A 267 18.28 29.38 2.99
C PRO A 267 18.59 28.94 1.53
N LYS A 268 19.72 29.38 0.98
CA LYS A 268 20.18 28.97 -0.36
C LYS A 268 20.98 27.68 -0.37
N LYS A 269 21.49 27.23 0.80
CA LYS A 269 22.30 26.01 0.97
C LYS A 269 21.59 24.99 1.86
N VAL A 270 20.27 24.96 1.78
CA VAL A 270 19.48 24.01 2.57
C VAL A 270 19.61 22.63 1.95
N THR A 271 19.81 21.65 2.82
CA THR A 271 19.63 20.22 2.50
C THR A 271 18.30 19.76 3.08
N TYR A 272 17.57 19.02 2.31
CA TYR A 272 16.28 18.46 2.70
C TYR A 272 16.46 17.10 3.36
N ASN A 273 15.60 16.77 4.29
CA ASN A 273 15.61 15.44 4.93
C ASN A 273 15.20 14.37 3.92
N GLU A 274 14.19 14.69 3.16
CA GLU A 274 13.58 13.82 2.15
C GLU A 274 13.09 14.65 0.98
N VAL A 275 12.92 14.00 -0.17
CA VAL A 275 12.26 14.58 -1.36
C VAL A 275 11.25 13.58 -1.87
N TYR A 276 10.01 14.00 -2.00
CA TYR A 276 8.94 13.21 -2.57
C TYR A 276 8.81 13.49 -4.05
N ILE A 277 8.78 12.42 -4.84
CA ILE A 277 8.63 12.47 -6.30
C ILE A 277 7.34 11.75 -6.65
N LYS A 278 6.45 12.41 -7.36
CA LYS A 278 5.24 11.83 -7.93
C LYS A 278 5.47 11.53 -9.40
N VAL A 279 5.11 10.33 -9.82
CA VAL A 279 5.24 9.83 -11.20
C VAL A 279 3.86 9.72 -11.82
N ASP A 280 3.76 9.91 -13.12
CA ASP A 280 2.50 9.88 -13.89
C ASP A 280 1.85 8.50 -13.92
N ASP A 281 2.62 7.43 -14.12
CA ASP A 281 2.14 6.05 -14.21
C ASP A 281 3.06 5.11 -13.41
N ILE A 282 2.46 4.11 -12.77
CA ILE A 282 3.16 3.08 -12.00
C ILE A 282 4.23 2.34 -12.82
N LYS A 283 4.05 2.22 -14.15
CA LYS A 283 4.99 1.55 -15.05
C LYS A 283 6.33 2.27 -15.16
N ASN A 284 6.33 3.58 -14.91
CA ASN A 284 7.51 4.43 -15.02
C ASN A 284 8.29 4.49 -13.70
N VAL A 285 7.67 4.09 -12.59
CA VAL A 285 8.27 4.17 -11.24
C VAL A 285 9.53 3.34 -11.14
N ASP A 286 9.53 2.09 -11.66
CA ASP A 286 10.70 1.20 -11.61
C ASP A 286 11.93 1.85 -12.26
N LYS A 287 11.76 2.40 -13.47
CA LYS A 287 12.84 3.03 -14.23
C LYS A 287 13.42 4.25 -13.51
N ILE A 288 12.54 5.08 -12.92
CA ILE A 288 12.97 6.27 -12.18
C ILE A 288 13.70 5.85 -10.90
N CYS A 289 13.19 4.85 -10.18
CA CYS A 289 13.85 4.29 -9.01
C CYS A 289 15.26 3.79 -9.32
N ASP A 290 15.44 3.05 -10.42
CA ASP A 290 16.73 2.53 -10.83
C ASP A 290 17.69 3.69 -11.17
N THR A 291 17.22 4.71 -11.90
CA THR A 291 18.01 5.92 -12.20
C THR A 291 18.50 6.64 -10.93
N LEU A 292 17.60 6.83 -9.94
CA LEU A 292 17.95 7.49 -8.69
C LEU A 292 18.93 6.66 -7.84
N LYS A 293 18.77 5.33 -7.84
CA LYS A 293 19.73 4.40 -7.18
C LYS A 293 21.10 4.46 -7.83
N GLU A 294 21.17 4.52 -9.16
CA GLU A 294 22.44 4.67 -9.91
C GLU A 294 23.13 6.01 -9.61
N GLU A 295 22.37 7.07 -9.38
CA GLU A 295 22.89 8.36 -8.92
C GLU A 295 23.36 8.34 -7.44
N GLY A 296 23.09 7.26 -6.72
CA GLY A 296 23.54 7.04 -5.34
C GLY A 296 22.54 7.46 -4.27
N TYR A 297 21.30 7.74 -4.63
CA TYR A 297 20.28 8.08 -3.65
C TYR A 297 19.68 6.86 -2.98
N GLN A 298 19.47 6.97 -1.67
CA GLN A 298 18.62 6.04 -0.94
C GLN A 298 17.15 6.38 -1.24
N ILE A 299 16.41 5.38 -1.68
CA ILE A 299 14.99 5.56 -2.01
C ILE A 299 14.12 4.51 -1.35
N SER A 300 12.87 4.88 -1.10
CA SER A 300 11.77 3.96 -0.77
C SER A 300 10.64 4.17 -1.78
N SER A 301 10.03 3.09 -2.18
CA SER A 301 8.84 3.12 -3.03
C SER A 301 8.01 1.86 -2.81
N MET A 302 6.71 1.95 -3.07
CA MET A 302 5.83 0.79 -3.01
C MET A 302 6.14 -0.28 -4.07
N VAL A 303 7.03 0.01 -5.00
CA VAL A 303 7.48 -0.93 -6.04
C VAL A 303 8.17 -2.14 -5.44
N ASP A 304 9.08 -1.94 -4.49
CA ASP A 304 9.80 -3.05 -3.86
C ASP A 304 8.82 -3.92 -3.06
N TYR A 305 7.87 -3.30 -2.36
CA TYR A 305 6.80 -4.00 -1.65
C TYR A 305 5.90 -4.78 -2.62
N ARG A 306 5.49 -4.17 -3.74
CA ARG A 306 4.74 -4.85 -4.81
C ARG A 306 5.49 -6.04 -5.37
N LYS A 307 6.78 -5.90 -5.69
CA LYS A 307 7.63 -7.02 -6.18
C LYS A 307 7.68 -8.15 -5.16
N GLN A 308 7.85 -7.83 -3.88
CA GLN A 308 7.87 -8.82 -2.80
C GLN A 308 6.52 -9.55 -2.66
N MET A 309 5.39 -8.82 -2.71
CA MET A 309 4.06 -9.42 -2.70
C MET A 309 3.84 -10.34 -3.90
N GLN A 310 4.19 -9.90 -5.10
CA GLN A 310 4.09 -10.72 -6.31
C GLN A 310 4.94 -12.00 -6.22
N GLN A 311 6.16 -11.91 -5.70
CA GLN A 311 7.02 -13.09 -5.48
C GLN A 311 6.41 -14.06 -4.47
N GLN A 312 5.86 -13.56 -3.35
CA GLN A 312 5.19 -14.38 -2.35
C GLN A 312 3.95 -15.08 -2.93
N THR A 313 3.14 -14.34 -3.69
CA THR A 313 1.96 -14.89 -4.37
C THR A 313 2.36 -15.96 -5.38
N ALA A 314 3.39 -15.72 -6.21
CA ALA A 314 3.89 -16.71 -7.16
C ALA A 314 4.40 -17.98 -6.46
N GLN A 315 5.12 -17.85 -5.35
CA GLN A 315 5.57 -19.02 -4.56
C GLN A 315 4.41 -19.80 -3.96
N ARG A 316 3.38 -19.13 -3.45
CA ARG A 316 2.16 -19.78 -2.94
C ARG A 316 1.42 -20.51 -4.06
N GLN A 317 1.24 -19.85 -5.19
CA GLN A 317 0.63 -20.47 -6.37
C GLN A 317 1.38 -21.70 -6.84
N LEU A 318 2.72 -21.68 -6.85
CA LEU A 318 3.53 -22.83 -7.21
C LEU A 318 3.33 -24.02 -6.26
N ARG A 319 3.27 -23.76 -4.96
CA ARG A 319 2.98 -24.80 -3.94
C ARG A 319 1.59 -25.41 -4.13
N LEU A 320 0.58 -24.57 -4.34
CA LEU A 320 -0.79 -25.02 -4.59
C LEU A 320 -0.89 -25.79 -5.91
N ALA A 321 -0.20 -25.36 -6.96
CA ALA A 321 -0.11 -26.08 -8.24
C ALA A 321 0.50 -27.47 -8.07
N GLY A 322 1.53 -27.60 -7.22
CA GLY A 322 2.10 -28.90 -6.87
C GLY A 322 1.10 -29.85 -6.21
N LEU A 323 0.31 -29.37 -5.26
CA LEU A 323 -0.75 -30.15 -4.61
C LEU A 323 -1.85 -30.56 -5.59
N ALA A 324 -2.27 -29.64 -6.47
CA ALA A 324 -3.27 -29.91 -7.49
C ALA A 324 -2.75 -30.95 -8.52
N ALA A 325 -1.49 -30.86 -8.91
CA ALA A 325 -0.86 -31.84 -9.81
C ALA A 325 -0.85 -33.26 -9.20
N ILE A 326 -0.55 -33.38 -7.91
CA ILE A 326 -0.64 -34.67 -7.17
C ILE A 326 -2.09 -35.21 -7.20
N SER A 327 -3.06 -34.33 -6.91
CA SER A 327 -4.50 -34.72 -6.93
C SER A 327 -4.94 -35.22 -8.29
N LEU A 328 -4.56 -34.52 -9.37
CA LEU A 328 -4.83 -34.94 -10.75
C LEU A 328 -4.12 -36.25 -11.10
N PHE A 329 -2.88 -36.43 -10.64
CA PHE A 329 -2.14 -37.66 -10.87
C PHE A 329 -2.81 -38.86 -10.21
N VAL A 330 -3.28 -38.70 -8.97
CA VAL A 330 -4.06 -39.75 -8.27
C VAL A 330 -5.36 -40.05 -9.00
N ALA A 331 -6.07 -39.03 -9.49
CA ALA A 331 -7.27 -39.21 -10.29
C ALA A 331 -6.97 -39.99 -11.59
N ALA A 332 -5.89 -39.68 -12.29
CA ALA A 332 -5.45 -40.40 -13.50
C ALA A 332 -5.11 -41.87 -13.20
N LEU A 333 -4.40 -42.13 -12.08
CA LEU A 333 -4.12 -43.50 -11.64
C LEU A 333 -5.40 -44.29 -11.34
N ASN A 334 -6.39 -43.66 -10.71
CA ASN A 334 -7.68 -44.29 -10.42
C ASN A 334 -8.43 -44.65 -11.71
N ILE A 335 -8.42 -43.76 -12.73
CA ILE A 335 -8.99 -44.06 -14.04
C ILE A 335 -8.25 -45.22 -14.70
N ALA A 336 -6.92 -45.19 -14.73
CA ALA A 336 -6.07 -46.25 -15.31
C ALA A 336 -6.33 -47.60 -14.67
N ASN A 337 -6.36 -47.66 -13.33
CA ASN A 337 -6.66 -48.88 -12.59
C ASN A 337 -8.04 -49.43 -12.89
N THR A 338 -9.05 -48.54 -12.91
CA THR A 338 -10.43 -48.92 -13.24
C THR A 338 -10.55 -49.46 -14.69
N MET A 339 -9.87 -48.87 -15.65
CA MET A 339 -9.84 -49.31 -17.03
C MET A 339 -9.11 -50.63 -17.21
N THR A 340 -7.98 -50.82 -16.51
CA THR A 340 -7.24 -52.08 -16.51
C THR A 340 -8.11 -53.22 -16.01
N MET A 341 -8.80 -53.05 -14.88
CA MET A 341 -9.74 -54.06 -14.40
C MET A 341 -10.90 -54.31 -15.35
N ALA A 342 -11.45 -53.26 -16.00
CA ALA A 342 -12.52 -53.41 -17.00
C ALA A 342 -12.05 -54.22 -18.20
N ILE A 343 -10.81 -54.08 -18.66
CA ILE A 343 -10.21 -54.87 -19.74
C ILE A 343 -10.11 -56.33 -19.33
N TYR A 344 -9.58 -56.64 -18.13
CA TYR A 344 -9.47 -58.02 -17.67
C TYR A 344 -10.82 -58.73 -17.56
N GLU A 345 -11.84 -58.06 -17.04
CA GLU A 345 -13.19 -58.62 -16.90
C GLU A 345 -13.89 -58.86 -18.22
N ARG A 346 -13.53 -58.14 -19.30
CA ARG A 346 -14.11 -58.26 -20.65
C ARG A 346 -13.20 -58.97 -21.65
N THR A 347 -12.18 -59.67 -21.16
CA THR A 347 -11.20 -60.35 -22.04
C THR A 347 -11.89 -61.30 -23.05
N ARG A 348 -12.94 -62.04 -22.61
CA ARG A 348 -13.71 -62.91 -23.48
C ARG A 348 -14.49 -62.15 -24.57
N GLU A 349 -15.12 -61.04 -24.22
CA GLU A 349 -15.86 -60.19 -25.19
C GLU A 349 -14.89 -59.56 -26.21
N ILE A 350 -13.72 -59.11 -25.78
CA ILE A 350 -12.65 -58.60 -26.63
C ILE A 350 -12.13 -59.67 -27.57
N GLY A 351 -11.99 -60.89 -27.08
CA GLY A 351 -11.61 -62.04 -27.90
C GLY A 351 -12.61 -62.36 -29.01
N VAL A 352 -13.91 -62.34 -28.69
CA VAL A 352 -14.98 -62.52 -29.67
C VAL A 352 -14.97 -61.42 -30.73
N MET A 353 -14.86 -60.15 -30.32
CA MET A 353 -14.77 -59.02 -31.26
C MET A 353 -13.56 -59.15 -32.20
N LYS A 354 -12.43 -59.65 -31.71
CA LYS A 354 -11.24 -59.87 -32.52
C LYS A 354 -11.43 -60.98 -33.53
N VAL A 355 -12.09 -62.10 -33.16
CA VAL A 355 -12.39 -63.20 -34.07
C VAL A 355 -13.39 -62.78 -35.16
N LEU A 356 -14.31 -61.85 -34.84
CA LEU A 356 -15.26 -61.27 -35.81
C LEU A 356 -14.63 -60.21 -36.71
N GLY A 357 -13.32 -60.00 -36.67
CA GLY A 357 -12.55 -59.09 -37.55
C GLY A 357 -12.49 -57.63 -37.09
N CYS A 358 -12.76 -57.33 -35.79
CA CYS A 358 -12.61 -55.97 -35.29
C CYS A 358 -11.13 -55.63 -35.11
N GLU A 359 -10.69 -54.51 -35.72
CA GLU A 359 -9.33 -54.01 -35.58
C GLU A 359 -9.02 -53.63 -34.11
N ILE A 360 -7.79 -53.94 -33.65
CA ILE A 360 -7.31 -53.61 -32.30
C ILE A 360 -7.39 -52.10 -32.04
N GLY A 361 -7.19 -51.29 -33.09
CA GLY A 361 -7.33 -49.82 -33.03
C GLY A 361 -8.71 -49.35 -32.60
N ASN A 362 -9.76 -50.02 -33.08
CA ASN A 362 -11.14 -49.71 -32.71
C ASN A 362 -11.47 -50.11 -31.27
N ILE A 363 -10.93 -51.23 -30.80
CA ILE A 363 -11.06 -51.68 -29.42
C ILE A 363 -10.36 -50.68 -28.46
N ARG A 364 -9.15 -50.26 -28.80
CA ARG A 364 -8.39 -49.25 -28.03
C ARG A 364 -9.14 -47.92 -27.95
N ARG A 365 -9.69 -47.44 -29.08
CA ARG A 365 -10.50 -46.21 -29.10
C ARG A 365 -11.73 -46.28 -28.22
N MET A 366 -12.41 -47.42 -28.17
CA MET A 366 -13.58 -47.66 -27.29
C MET A 366 -13.22 -47.43 -25.81
N PHE A 367 -12.09 -48.00 -25.31
CA PHE A 367 -11.65 -47.80 -23.93
C PHE A 367 -11.16 -46.38 -23.67
N LEU A 368 -10.55 -45.69 -24.66
CA LEU A 368 -10.16 -44.28 -24.55
C LEU A 368 -11.41 -43.38 -24.47
N ILE A 369 -12.47 -43.67 -25.19
CA ILE A 369 -13.73 -42.93 -25.10
C ILE A 369 -14.39 -43.19 -23.73
N GLU A 370 -14.38 -44.43 -23.23
CA GLU A 370 -14.93 -44.76 -21.91
C GLU A 370 -14.19 -44.03 -20.79
N SER A 371 -12.84 -44.01 -20.80
CA SER A 371 -12.04 -43.23 -19.84
C SER A 371 -12.24 -41.74 -19.99
N GLY A 372 -12.32 -41.21 -21.24
CA GLY A 372 -12.60 -39.80 -21.50
C GLY A 372 -13.97 -39.35 -20.98
N MET A 373 -14.98 -40.22 -21.05
CA MET A 373 -16.31 -39.92 -20.48
C MET A 373 -16.30 -39.85 -18.97
N ILE A 374 -15.54 -40.72 -18.29
CA ILE A 374 -15.37 -40.64 -16.82
C ILE A 374 -14.73 -39.27 -16.47
N GLY A 375 -13.66 -38.89 -17.19
CA GLY A 375 -13.01 -37.58 -16.99
C GLY A 375 -13.96 -36.41 -17.27
N PHE A 376 -14.76 -36.49 -18.33
CA PHE A 376 -15.73 -35.45 -18.67
C PHE A 376 -16.85 -35.31 -17.63
N ILE A 377 -17.44 -36.44 -17.19
CA ILE A 377 -18.49 -36.42 -16.15
C ILE A 377 -17.91 -35.89 -14.83
N GLY A 378 -16.70 -36.35 -14.44
CA GLY A 378 -16.01 -35.85 -13.27
C GLY A 378 -15.66 -34.37 -13.37
N GLY A 379 -15.26 -33.90 -14.58
CA GLY A 379 -15.00 -32.51 -14.88
C GLY A 379 -16.20 -31.61 -14.68
N VAL A 380 -17.31 -31.95 -15.33
CA VAL A 380 -18.57 -31.21 -15.20
C VAL A 380 -19.08 -31.22 -13.76
N ALA A 381 -19.07 -32.37 -13.10
CA ALA A 381 -19.51 -32.46 -11.70
C ALA A 381 -18.58 -31.70 -10.72
N GLY A 382 -17.29 -31.59 -11.04
CA GLY A 382 -16.32 -30.87 -10.21
C GLY A 382 -16.32 -29.35 -10.44
N THR A 383 -17.00 -28.85 -11.51
CA THR A 383 -17.14 -27.42 -11.79
C THR A 383 -18.46 -26.82 -11.29
N ILE A 384 -19.43 -27.66 -10.94
CA ILE A 384 -20.69 -27.27 -10.31
C ILE A 384 -20.55 -27.24 -8.79
#